data_332e96800509df39e9fa017675a758e3
#
_entry.id   332e96800509df39e9fa017675a758e3
#
_cell.length_a   1.000
_cell.length_b   1.000
_cell.length_c   1.000
_cell.angle_alpha   90.00
_cell.angle_beta   90.00
_cell.angle_gamma   90.00
#
_symmetry.space_group_name_H-M   'P 1'
#
loop_
_entity.id
_entity.type
_entity.pdbx_description
1 polymer ?
#
loop_
_entity_poly.entity_id
_entity_poly.type
_entity_poly.pdbx_seq_one_letter_code
_entity_poly.pdbx_strand_id
1 'polypeptide(L)'
;PTYLREEERVLGALLDARQLTPLQPGRYRYVVTSLKVFQLHVKPVVSLQIHMEEDTLVMQALDCELEGLGIVDDFALNLEARLACTPEGLQGNAHLSVSVSQPSLLKLIPKRVLESTGESILSGILIGIKTRVGQQLIDDYRSWCGATEAQLSSQQPLQERLPMQGRGA
;
A
#
# COMPACT_ATOMS: atom_id res chain seq x y z
N PRO A 1 12.52 -12.45 -1.15
CA PRO A 1 12.65 -11.75 -2.42
C PRO A 1 12.88 -10.27 -2.23
N THR A 2 13.81 -9.76 -3.01
CA THR A 2 14.35 -8.41 -2.87
C THR A 2 13.31 -7.31 -3.19
N TYR A 3 12.31 -7.62 -4.00
CA TYR A 3 11.27 -6.67 -4.41
C TYR A 3 10.52 -6.03 -3.23
N LEU A 4 10.07 -6.81 -2.26
CA LEU A 4 9.32 -6.28 -1.11
C LEU A 4 10.16 -5.39 -0.20
N ARG A 5 11.50 -5.39 -0.35
CA ARG A 5 12.41 -4.52 0.39
C ARG A 5 12.53 -3.13 -0.23
N GLU A 6 12.03 -2.94 -1.45
CA GLU A 6 11.92 -1.64 -2.09
C GLU A 6 10.62 -0.93 -1.63
N GLU A 7 10.59 -0.50 -0.37
CA GLU A 7 9.40 0.00 0.33
C GLU A 7 8.66 1.08 -0.46
N GLU A 8 9.35 2.12 -0.92
CA GLU A 8 8.73 3.24 -1.65
C GLU A 8 8.09 2.78 -2.96
N ARG A 9 8.71 1.86 -3.65
CA ARG A 9 8.20 1.29 -4.89
C ARG A 9 6.93 0.48 -4.64
N VAL A 10 6.97 -0.42 -3.66
CA VAL A 10 5.82 -1.26 -3.28
C VAL A 10 4.66 -0.39 -2.82
N LEU A 11 4.93 0.63 -2.00
CA LEU A 11 3.90 1.57 -1.55
C LEU A 11 3.30 2.37 -2.70
N GLY A 12 4.11 2.86 -3.62
CA GLY A 12 3.64 3.57 -4.80
C GLY A 12 2.75 2.73 -5.72
N ALA A 13 2.93 1.39 -5.69
CA ALA A 13 2.07 0.46 -6.41
C ALA A 13 0.78 0.11 -5.64
N LEU A 14 0.83 0.09 -4.30
CA LEU A 14 -0.33 -0.19 -3.45
C LEU A 14 -1.22 1.02 -3.22
N LEU A 15 -0.63 2.19 -3.08
CA LEU A 15 -1.27 3.45 -2.75
C LEU A 15 -1.05 4.47 -3.87
N ASP A 16 -1.83 5.55 -3.88
CA ASP A 16 -1.57 6.66 -4.80
C ASP A 16 -0.29 7.40 -4.38
N ALA A 17 0.78 7.23 -5.16
CA ALA A 17 2.09 7.83 -4.89
C ALA A 17 2.04 9.36 -4.78
N ARG A 18 1.08 10.02 -5.44
CA ARG A 18 0.90 11.48 -5.37
C ARG A 18 0.42 11.95 -4.00
N GLN A 19 -0.16 11.07 -3.22
CA GLN A 19 -0.73 11.35 -1.89
C GLN A 19 0.14 10.81 -0.76
N LEU A 20 1.26 10.19 -1.10
CA LEU A 20 2.20 9.60 -0.17
C LEU A 20 3.40 10.52 0.03
N THR A 21 3.68 10.88 1.27
CA THR A 21 4.84 11.71 1.64
C THR A 21 5.73 10.95 2.61
N PRO A 22 7.00 10.69 2.28
CA PRO A 22 7.96 10.11 3.22
C PRO A 22 8.22 11.09 4.38
N LEU A 23 8.24 10.59 5.62
CA LEU A 23 8.58 11.36 6.82
C LEU A 23 9.96 10.98 7.37
N GLN A 24 10.18 9.69 7.56
CA GLN A 24 11.41 9.08 8.04
C GLN A 24 11.49 7.67 7.43
N PRO A 25 12.64 6.98 7.50
CA PRO A 25 12.73 5.59 7.07
C PRO A 25 11.62 4.74 7.71
N GLY A 26 10.82 4.07 6.87
CA GLY A 26 9.69 3.26 7.30
C GLY A 26 8.46 4.04 7.77
N ARG A 27 8.43 5.36 7.67
CA ARG A 27 7.29 6.20 8.06
C ARG A 27 6.84 7.11 6.94
N TYR A 28 5.53 7.14 6.71
CA TYR A 28 4.89 7.86 5.61
C TYR A 28 3.61 8.54 6.07
N ARG A 29 3.33 9.67 5.45
CA ARG A 29 2.04 10.36 5.55
C ARG A 29 1.24 10.08 4.29
N TYR A 30 0.04 9.60 4.43
CA TYR A 30 -0.86 9.31 3.33
C TYR A 30 -2.16 10.11 3.46
N VAL A 31 -2.48 10.86 2.42
CA VAL A 31 -3.71 11.64 2.34
C VAL A 31 -4.73 10.87 1.52
N VAL A 32 -5.76 10.37 2.18
CA VAL A 32 -6.85 9.65 1.50
C VAL A 32 -7.68 10.63 0.68
N THR A 33 -8.15 10.20 -0.47
CA THR A 33 -9.09 11.00 -1.27
C THR A 33 -10.30 11.40 -0.44
N SER A 34 -10.78 12.63 -0.60
CA SER A 34 -11.96 13.12 0.09
C SER A 34 -13.14 12.18 -0.06
N LEU A 35 -13.75 11.83 1.06
CA LEU A 35 -14.93 10.99 1.15
C LEU A 35 -16.14 11.86 1.46
N LYS A 36 -17.25 11.58 0.81
CA LYS A 36 -18.53 12.19 1.17
C LYS A 36 -19.28 11.24 2.09
N VAL A 37 -19.48 11.66 3.33
CA VAL A 37 -20.23 10.92 4.35
C VAL A 37 -21.48 11.74 4.69
N PHE A 38 -22.64 11.32 4.20
CA PHE A 38 -23.88 12.11 4.22
C PHE A 38 -23.67 13.46 3.52
N GLN A 39 -23.77 14.58 4.23
CA GLN A 39 -23.53 15.93 3.73
C GLN A 39 -22.13 16.46 4.03
N LEU A 40 -21.30 15.66 4.71
CA LEU A 40 -19.96 16.03 5.11
C LEU A 40 -18.92 15.54 4.10
N HIS A 41 -17.93 16.39 3.85
CA HIS A 41 -16.74 16.01 3.10
C HIS A 41 -15.61 15.77 4.09
N VAL A 42 -15.10 14.55 4.13
CA VAL A 42 -14.08 14.10 5.07
C VAL A 42 -12.83 13.71 4.30
N LYS A 43 -11.69 14.16 4.80
CA LYS A 43 -10.39 13.84 4.23
C LYS A 43 -9.50 13.22 5.30
N PRO A 44 -9.38 11.89 5.32
CA PRO A 44 -8.49 11.22 6.25
C PRO A 44 -7.02 11.46 5.89
N VAL A 45 -6.20 11.74 6.90
CA VAL A 45 -4.75 11.85 6.81
C VAL A 45 -4.15 10.82 7.75
N VAL A 46 -3.46 9.83 7.20
CA VAL A 46 -2.98 8.66 7.94
C VAL A 46 -1.46 8.66 8.02
N SER A 47 -0.93 8.47 9.21
CA SER A 47 0.49 8.16 9.41
C SER A 47 0.69 6.66 9.37
N LEU A 48 1.50 6.19 8.44
CA LEU A 48 1.77 4.77 8.21
C LEU A 48 3.18 4.42 8.69
N GLN A 49 3.31 3.29 9.32
CA GLN A 49 4.58 2.63 9.59
C GLN A 49 4.70 1.36 8.76
N ILE A 50 5.88 1.18 8.17
CA ILE A 50 6.18 0.05 7.32
C ILE A 50 7.51 -0.54 7.75
N HIS A 51 7.56 -1.86 7.86
CA HIS A 51 8.78 -2.59 8.20
C HIS A 51 8.73 -4.00 7.62
N MET A 52 9.89 -4.60 7.52
CA MET A 52 10.00 -6.00 7.13
C MET A 52 10.07 -6.88 8.38
N GLU A 53 9.24 -7.91 8.43
CA GLU A 53 9.33 -9.03 9.35
C GLU A 53 9.72 -10.27 8.54
N GLU A 54 10.99 -10.67 8.62
CA GLU A 54 11.56 -11.71 7.76
C GLU A 54 11.34 -11.42 6.26
N ASP A 55 10.45 -12.14 5.59
CA ASP A 55 10.09 -11.95 4.18
C ASP A 55 8.68 -11.36 3.99
N THR A 56 8.10 -10.82 5.04
CA THR A 56 6.78 -10.20 5.04
C THR A 56 6.89 -8.71 5.23
N LEU A 57 6.31 -7.93 4.31
CA LEU A 57 6.12 -6.51 4.48
C LEU A 57 4.91 -6.26 5.37
N VAL A 58 5.11 -5.55 6.46
CA VAL A 58 4.06 -5.16 7.41
C VAL A 58 3.83 -3.67 7.32
N MET A 59 2.56 -3.28 7.20
CA MET A 59 2.11 -1.88 7.19
C MET A 59 1.07 -1.68 8.28
N GLN A 60 1.25 -0.65 9.09
CA GLN A 60 0.36 -0.31 10.19
C GLN A 60 0.04 1.18 10.18
N ALA A 61 -1.21 1.53 10.52
CA ALA A 61 -1.53 2.91 10.85
C ALA A 61 -1.10 3.23 12.28
N LEU A 62 -0.36 4.32 12.45
CA LEU A 62 0.04 4.83 13.76
C LEU A 62 -0.96 5.86 14.28
N ASP A 63 -1.48 6.69 13.37
CA ASP A 63 -2.37 7.80 13.68
C ASP A 63 -3.21 8.15 12.45
N CYS A 64 -4.38 8.71 12.69
CA CYS A 64 -5.26 9.21 11.64
C CYS A 64 -5.96 10.48 12.10
N GLU A 65 -5.83 11.54 11.31
CA GLU A 65 -6.56 12.78 11.47
C GLU A 65 -7.68 12.87 10.44
N LEU A 66 -8.84 13.36 10.85
CA LEU A 66 -9.97 13.61 9.96
C LEU A 66 -10.13 15.10 9.73
N GLU A 67 -9.86 15.57 8.52
CA GLU A 67 -10.18 16.93 8.11
C GLU A 67 -11.64 17.00 7.62
N GLY A 68 -12.39 18.01 8.04
CA GLY A 68 -13.74 18.32 7.56
C GLY A 68 -14.90 17.87 8.46
N LEU A 69 -14.64 17.12 9.55
CA LEU A 69 -15.69 16.72 10.53
C LEU A 69 -15.80 17.66 11.74
N GLY A 70 -14.93 18.67 11.85
CA GLY A 70 -14.80 19.46 13.07
C GLY A 70 -14.13 18.65 14.19
N ILE A 71 -14.48 18.95 15.45
CA ILE A 71 -13.95 18.20 16.60
C ILE A 71 -14.68 16.85 16.67
N VAL A 72 -13.95 15.77 16.39
CA VAL A 72 -14.42 14.39 16.58
C VAL A 72 -13.66 13.84 17.78
N ASP A 73 -14.36 13.63 18.88
CA ASP A 73 -13.82 12.97 20.04
C ASP A 73 -13.75 11.46 19.79
N ASP A 74 -12.76 10.80 20.37
CA ASP A 74 -12.63 9.34 20.39
C ASP A 74 -12.59 8.67 18.98
N PHE A 75 -12.00 9.34 17.98
CA PHE A 75 -11.72 8.71 16.71
C PHE A 75 -10.49 7.80 16.82
N ALA A 76 -10.65 6.56 16.45
CA ALA A 76 -9.56 5.60 16.35
C ALA A 76 -9.63 4.81 15.05
N LEU A 77 -8.51 4.74 14.34
CA LEU A 77 -8.33 3.91 13.16
C LEU A 77 -7.25 2.88 13.45
N ASN A 78 -7.56 1.63 13.19
CA ASN A 78 -6.61 0.55 13.22
C ASN A 78 -6.50 -0.08 11.83
N LEU A 79 -5.32 -0.03 11.26
CA LEU A 79 -4.98 -0.70 10.01
C LEU A 79 -3.75 -1.55 10.24
N GLU A 80 -3.85 -2.81 9.91
CA GLU A 80 -2.73 -3.72 9.79
C GLU A 80 -2.83 -4.46 8.45
N ALA A 81 -1.78 -4.40 7.66
CA ALA A 81 -1.69 -5.13 6.41
C ALA A 81 -0.36 -5.88 6.33
N ARG A 82 -0.39 -7.07 5.80
CA ARG A 82 0.77 -7.95 5.62
C ARG A 82 0.83 -8.42 4.18
N LEU A 83 2.00 -8.40 3.58
CA LEU A 83 2.24 -8.85 2.21
C LEU A 83 3.52 -9.69 2.18
N ALA A 84 3.39 -10.92 1.70
CA ALA A 84 4.48 -11.88 1.61
C ALA A 84 4.64 -12.42 0.20
N CYS A 85 5.87 -12.78 -0.17
CA CYS A 85 6.14 -13.58 -1.34
C CYS A 85 6.17 -15.05 -0.95
N THR A 86 5.35 -15.84 -1.61
CA THR A 86 5.29 -17.30 -1.45
C THR A 86 5.67 -18.00 -2.76
N PRO A 87 5.89 -19.33 -2.75
CA PRO A 87 6.09 -20.07 -3.99
C PRO A 87 4.95 -19.94 -5.00
N GLU A 88 3.72 -19.71 -4.51
CA GLU A 88 2.52 -19.53 -5.34
C GLU A 88 2.34 -18.08 -5.82
N GLY A 89 3.14 -17.13 -5.31
CA GLY A 89 3.08 -15.71 -5.68
C GLY A 89 2.97 -14.77 -4.49
N LEU A 90 2.46 -13.57 -4.73
CA LEU A 90 2.22 -12.58 -3.68
C LEU A 90 0.93 -12.93 -2.93
N GLN A 91 1.04 -13.03 -1.62
CA GLN A 91 -0.10 -13.23 -0.71
C GLN A 91 -0.15 -12.12 0.32
N GLY A 92 -1.34 -11.61 0.58
CA GLY A 92 -1.52 -10.56 1.55
C GLY A 92 -2.88 -10.57 2.20
N ASN A 93 -2.94 -9.96 3.37
CA ASN A 93 -4.17 -9.67 4.08
C ASN A 93 -4.13 -8.25 4.64
N ALA A 94 -5.30 -7.67 4.85
CA ALA A 94 -5.45 -6.38 5.49
C ALA A 94 -6.65 -6.41 6.43
N HIS A 95 -6.45 -5.83 7.61
CA HIS A 95 -7.51 -5.60 8.58
C HIS A 95 -7.63 -4.10 8.84
N LEU A 96 -8.82 -3.58 8.65
CA LEU A 96 -9.13 -2.17 8.86
C LEU A 96 -10.33 -2.05 9.78
N SER A 97 -10.17 -1.32 10.86
CA SER A 97 -11.28 -0.98 11.77
C SER A 97 -11.26 0.50 12.14
N VAL A 98 -12.43 1.05 12.32
CA VAL A 98 -12.62 2.44 12.73
C VAL A 98 -13.61 2.47 13.90
N SER A 99 -13.26 3.22 14.92
CA SER A 99 -14.13 3.54 16.05
C SER A 99 -14.24 5.06 16.15
N VAL A 100 -15.45 5.56 16.29
CA VAL A 100 -15.71 6.98 16.37
C VAL A 100 -16.95 7.25 17.21
N SER A 101 -16.90 8.27 18.08
CA SER A 101 -18.09 8.80 18.72
C SER A 101 -18.93 9.56 17.70
N GLN A 102 -20.25 9.45 17.82
CA GLN A 102 -21.18 10.09 16.89
C GLN A 102 -20.97 11.61 16.90
N PRO A 103 -20.55 12.23 15.77
CA PRO A 103 -20.38 13.67 15.69
C PRO A 103 -21.68 14.41 15.95
N SER A 104 -21.60 15.59 16.58
CA SER A 104 -22.76 16.40 16.89
C SER A 104 -23.62 16.74 15.68
N LEU A 105 -23.00 16.93 14.52
CA LEU A 105 -23.67 17.20 13.25
C LEU A 105 -24.50 16.01 12.73
N LEU A 106 -24.25 14.79 13.22
CA LEU A 106 -24.89 13.55 12.79
C LEU A 106 -25.81 12.96 13.87
N LYS A 107 -26.11 13.70 14.94
CA LYS A 107 -26.94 13.22 16.07
C LYS A 107 -28.36 12.79 15.66
N LEU A 108 -28.91 13.37 14.60
CA LEU A 108 -30.23 13.03 14.09
C LEU A 108 -30.26 11.76 13.24
N ILE A 109 -29.12 11.23 12.87
CA ILE A 109 -29.01 10.02 12.06
C ILE A 109 -28.98 8.80 13.00
N PRO A 110 -29.84 7.79 12.78
CA PRO A 110 -29.84 6.58 13.59
C PRO A 110 -28.49 5.88 13.57
N LYS A 111 -28.03 5.39 14.71
CA LYS A 111 -26.74 4.70 14.86
C LYS A 111 -26.55 3.56 13.84
N ARG A 112 -27.61 2.77 13.60
CA ARG A 112 -27.59 1.68 12.61
C ARG A 112 -27.26 2.18 11.20
N VAL A 113 -27.77 3.33 10.80
CA VAL A 113 -27.49 3.94 9.49
C VAL A 113 -26.05 4.42 9.42
N LEU A 114 -25.52 5.00 10.50
CA LEU A 114 -24.11 5.41 10.58
C LEU A 114 -23.17 4.21 10.47
N GLU A 115 -23.44 3.13 11.18
CA GLU A 115 -22.65 1.89 11.15
C GLU A 115 -22.66 1.26 9.75
N SER A 116 -23.83 1.12 9.15
CA SER A 116 -23.98 0.57 7.79
C SER A 116 -23.26 1.42 6.73
N THR A 117 -23.33 2.73 6.83
CA THR A 117 -22.60 3.64 5.94
C THR A 117 -21.08 3.52 6.14
N GLY A 118 -20.63 3.47 7.38
CA GLY A 118 -19.21 3.27 7.73
C GLY A 118 -18.68 1.95 7.17
N GLU A 119 -19.37 0.85 7.37
CA GLU A 119 -19.00 -0.46 6.82
C GLU A 119 -18.91 -0.45 5.29
N SER A 120 -19.83 0.22 4.62
CA SER A 120 -19.80 0.35 3.15
C SER A 120 -18.59 1.14 2.67
N ILE A 121 -18.21 2.21 3.36
CA ILE A 121 -17.03 3.01 3.05
C ILE A 121 -15.75 2.19 3.25
N LEU A 122 -15.62 1.50 4.38
CA LEU A 122 -14.44 0.67 4.68
C LEU A 122 -14.32 -0.49 3.69
N SER A 123 -15.41 -1.14 3.34
CA SER A 123 -15.44 -2.19 2.32
C SER A 123 -15.00 -1.65 0.96
N GLY A 124 -15.45 -0.47 0.57
CA GLY A 124 -15.02 0.19 -0.67
C GLY A 124 -13.52 0.48 -0.70
N ILE A 125 -12.96 0.93 0.41
CA ILE A 125 -11.50 1.16 0.56
C ILE A 125 -10.72 -0.16 0.40
N LEU A 126 -11.13 -1.21 1.08
CA LEU A 126 -10.48 -2.52 1.02
C LEU A 126 -10.55 -3.16 -0.37
N ILE A 127 -11.69 -3.04 -1.06
CA ILE A 127 -11.87 -3.49 -2.44
C ILE A 127 -10.92 -2.70 -3.38
N GLY A 128 -10.80 -1.39 -3.18
CA GLY A 128 -9.86 -0.55 -3.93
C GLY A 128 -8.41 -0.99 -3.76
N ILE A 129 -7.99 -1.29 -2.54
CA ILE A 129 -6.65 -1.82 -2.24
C ILE A 129 -6.46 -3.19 -2.92
N LYS A 130 -7.42 -4.09 -2.79
CA LYS A 130 -7.37 -5.42 -3.42
C LYS A 130 -7.22 -5.32 -4.95
N THR A 131 -7.93 -4.40 -5.58
CA THR A 131 -7.85 -4.16 -7.02
C THR A 131 -6.47 -3.64 -7.41
N ARG A 132 -5.90 -2.71 -6.65
CA ARG A 132 -4.54 -2.20 -6.89
C ARG A 132 -3.47 -3.29 -6.73
N VAL A 133 -3.59 -4.15 -5.72
CA VAL A 133 -2.70 -5.31 -5.56
C VAL A 133 -2.79 -6.23 -6.78
N GLY A 134 -4.00 -6.54 -7.23
CA GLY A 134 -4.22 -7.43 -8.37
C GLY A 134 -3.78 -6.87 -9.73
N GLN A 135 -3.68 -5.58 -9.88
CA GLN A 135 -3.32 -4.92 -11.14
C GLN A 135 -1.96 -4.20 -11.07
N GLN A 136 -1.86 -3.17 -10.22
CA GLN A 136 -0.69 -2.30 -10.21
C GLN A 136 0.55 -2.94 -9.57
N LEU A 137 0.37 -3.64 -8.45
CA LEU A 137 1.50 -4.27 -7.76
C LEU A 137 2.07 -5.43 -8.56
N ILE A 138 1.21 -6.26 -9.15
CA ILE A 138 1.65 -7.40 -9.96
C ILE A 138 2.36 -6.91 -11.23
N ASP A 139 1.84 -5.89 -11.89
CA ASP A 139 2.47 -5.31 -13.07
C ASP A 139 3.80 -4.65 -12.74
N ASP A 140 3.89 -3.95 -11.61
CA ASP A 140 5.15 -3.37 -11.14
C ASP A 140 6.18 -4.45 -10.78
N TYR A 141 5.75 -5.51 -10.13
CA TYR A 141 6.62 -6.66 -9.83
C TYR A 141 7.17 -7.31 -11.10
N ARG A 142 6.34 -7.51 -12.12
CA ARG A 142 6.78 -8.05 -13.42
C ARG A 142 7.79 -7.13 -14.09
N SER A 143 7.55 -5.83 -14.07
CA SER A 143 8.47 -4.83 -14.62
C SER A 143 9.81 -4.86 -13.89
N TRP A 144 9.78 -5.01 -12.57
CA TRP A 144 10.98 -5.12 -11.75
C TRP A 144 11.78 -6.38 -12.07
N CYS A 145 11.14 -7.54 -12.23
CA CYS A 145 11.78 -8.77 -12.65
C CYS A 145 12.47 -8.62 -14.01
N GLY A 146 11.80 -8.05 -15.01
CA GLY A 146 12.35 -7.83 -16.35
C GLY A 146 13.56 -6.90 -16.35
N ALA A 147 13.53 -5.82 -15.55
CA ALA A 147 14.66 -4.91 -15.39
C ALA A 147 15.87 -5.60 -14.72
N THR A 148 15.62 -6.44 -13.74
CA THR A 148 16.67 -7.20 -13.03
C THR A 148 17.33 -8.22 -13.95
N GLU A 149 16.57 -8.94 -14.77
CA GLU A 149 17.10 -9.88 -15.76
C GLU A 149 17.96 -9.16 -16.81
N ALA A 150 17.51 -8.01 -17.30
CA ALA A 150 18.27 -7.20 -18.24
C ALA A 150 19.61 -6.72 -17.67
N GLN A 151 19.64 -6.33 -16.38
CA GLN A 151 20.87 -5.95 -15.69
C GLN A 151 21.84 -7.12 -15.53
N LEU A 152 21.35 -8.30 -15.18
CA LEU A 152 22.17 -9.50 -15.06
C LEU A 152 22.75 -9.93 -16.41
N SER A 153 21.98 -9.82 -17.48
CA SER A 153 22.43 -10.13 -18.84
C SER A 153 23.50 -9.16 -19.35
N SER A 154 23.46 -7.90 -18.93
CA SER A 154 24.46 -6.89 -19.30
C SER A 154 25.76 -6.99 -18.49
N GLN A 155 25.76 -7.70 -17.37
CA GLN A 155 26.93 -7.93 -16.53
C GLN A 155 27.69 -9.22 -16.84
N GLN A 156 27.27 -10.03 -17.80
CA GLN A 156 28.06 -11.16 -18.29
C GLN A 156 29.28 -10.63 -19.06
N PRO A 157 30.50 -10.84 -18.55
CA PRO A 157 31.69 -10.45 -19.30
C PRO A 157 31.78 -11.22 -20.60
N LEU A 158 32.18 -10.53 -21.64
CA LEU A 158 32.61 -11.08 -22.94
C LEU A 158 33.83 -12.03 -22.77
N GLN A 159 33.63 -13.13 -22.08
CA GLN A 159 34.59 -14.24 -22.06
C GLN A 159 33.94 -15.41 -22.80
N GLU A 160 34.33 -15.48 -24.02
CA GLU A 160 34.45 -16.65 -24.92
C GLU A 160 34.17 -16.28 -26.36
N ARG A 161 35.04 -15.43 -26.92
CA ARG A 161 35.33 -15.52 -28.34
C ARG A 161 36.87 -15.60 -28.49
N LEU A 162 37.42 -16.73 -28.14
CA LEU A 162 38.69 -17.13 -28.68
C LEU A 162 38.47 -17.66 -30.09
N PRO A 163 39.00 -17.03 -31.14
CA PRO A 163 39.02 -17.67 -32.45
C PRO A 163 39.98 -18.85 -32.36
N MET A 164 39.47 -20.04 -32.60
CA MET A 164 40.32 -21.19 -32.92
C MET A 164 41.06 -20.87 -34.22
N GLN A 165 42.33 -20.44 -34.07
CA GLN A 165 43.24 -20.40 -35.21
C GLN A 165 43.58 -21.86 -35.59
N GLY A 166 42.97 -22.31 -36.66
CA GLY A 166 43.38 -23.53 -37.34
C GLY A 166 44.83 -23.40 -37.79
N ARG A 167 45.70 -24.22 -37.24
CA ARG A 167 46.95 -24.56 -37.90
C ARG A 167 46.65 -25.55 -38.99
N GLY A 168 46.63 -25.09 -40.23
CA GLY A 168 46.87 -25.91 -41.37
C GLY A 168 48.37 -25.94 -41.64
N ALA A 169 48.90 -27.08 -41.65
CA ALA A 169 50.21 -27.33 -42.26
C ALA A 169 50.02 -27.78 -43.68
#